data_22540c5a04e5f6be1338aa9d44c00932
#
_entry.id   22540c5a04e5f6be1338aa9d44c00932
#
_cell.length_a   1.000
_cell.length_b   1.000
_cell.length_c   1.000
_cell.angle_alpha   90.00
_cell.angle_beta   90.00
_cell.angle_gamma   90.00
#
_symmetry.space_group_name_H-M   'P 1'
#
loop_
_entity.id
_entity.type
_entity.pdbx_description
1 polymer ?
#
loop_
_entity_poly.entity_id
_entity_poly.type
_entity_poly.pdbx_seq_one_letter_code
_entity_poly.pdbx_strand_id
1 'polypeptide(L)'
;NIPNFIWHGFHYPNSLPARQSFVYIFILLTMCFDAYKDMKDYSTSQLAKAFGLFLIYLLWLDHSGGDNDPEYGILFVNAFFMLLYVIVALLYKKDKLKIHFIVFLLFCVSCIECTMNMEETGYSTTGRSAYFKDYDSVKTLTTELSESDDTFYRIAKAFGYRSKNDAAWHNFNSASTFSSTAYAGVTELFGRLGLEHSMNAYADHGATPLVYSMFDIKYILSNKELTDTTTLELVGTADDEYLYLSLIHISEPTRPLYI
;
A
#
# COMPACT_ATOMS: atom_id res chain seq x y z
N ASN A 1 -11.51 -3.49 19.99
CA ASN A 1 -11.16 -2.10 19.71
C ASN A 1 -12.43 -1.28 19.43
N ILE A 2 -13.15 -0.93 20.53
CA ILE A 2 -14.47 -0.26 20.46
C ILE A 2 -14.42 1.09 19.70
N PRO A 3 -13.43 1.99 19.90
CA PRO A 3 -13.37 3.23 19.16
C PRO A 3 -13.28 3.02 17.65
N ASN A 4 -12.51 2.05 17.19
CA ASN A 4 -12.36 1.74 15.77
C ASN A 4 -13.67 1.23 15.15
N PHE A 5 -14.41 0.40 15.89
CA PHE A 5 -15.75 -0.07 15.48
C PHE A 5 -16.76 1.08 15.34
N ILE A 6 -16.80 2.00 16.31
CA ILE A 6 -17.71 3.16 16.28
C ILE A 6 -17.37 4.07 15.07
N TRP A 7 -16.08 4.33 14.86
CA TRP A 7 -15.61 5.22 13.79
C TRP A 7 -15.80 4.67 12.39
N HIS A 8 -15.92 3.33 12.27
CA HIS A 8 -16.28 2.66 11.02
C HIS A 8 -17.80 2.47 10.83
N GLY A 9 -18.62 3.23 11.53
CA GLY A 9 -20.07 3.13 11.41
C GLY A 9 -20.62 1.80 11.92
N PHE A 10 -20.08 1.34 13.06
CA PHE A 10 -20.44 0.07 13.71
C PHE A 10 -20.09 -1.17 12.87
N HIS A 11 -19.01 -1.07 12.10
CA HIS A 11 -18.42 -2.18 11.36
C HIS A 11 -16.95 -2.35 11.72
N TYR A 12 -16.45 -3.60 11.77
CA TYR A 12 -15.01 -3.84 11.96
C TYR A 12 -14.28 -3.69 10.64
N PRO A 13 -13.27 -2.81 10.56
CA PRO A 13 -12.48 -2.67 9.33
C PRO A 13 -11.63 -3.91 9.13
N ASN A 14 -11.67 -4.45 7.93
CA ASN A 14 -10.81 -5.55 7.54
C ASN A 14 -9.39 -5.01 7.23
N SER A 15 -8.40 -5.47 7.99
CA SER A 15 -6.96 -5.28 7.74
C SER A 15 -6.40 -3.86 7.76
N LEU A 16 -7.18 -2.83 8.07
CA LEU A 16 -6.73 -1.45 8.05
C LEU A 16 -7.16 -0.70 9.32
N PRO A 17 -6.50 -0.97 10.44
CA PRO A 17 -6.79 -0.31 11.71
C PRO A 17 -6.47 1.19 11.64
N ALA A 18 -7.20 1.96 12.43
CA ALA A 18 -6.90 3.37 12.68
C ALA A 18 -6.87 4.31 11.45
N ARG A 19 -7.61 4.00 10.38
CA ARG A 19 -7.71 4.89 9.20
C ARG A 19 -8.15 6.31 9.52
N GLN A 20 -8.91 6.51 10.61
CA GLN A 20 -9.42 7.80 11.06
C GLN A 20 -8.45 8.51 12.02
N SER A 21 -7.26 8.00 12.23
CA SER A 21 -6.26 8.61 13.13
C SER A 21 -5.93 10.06 12.77
N PHE A 22 -6.08 10.46 11.49
CA PHE A 22 -5.90 11.84 11.07
C PHE A 22 -6.84 12.83 11.79
N VAL A 23 -8.08 12.42 12.12
CA VAL A 23 -9.00 13.25 12.91
C VAL A 23 -8.49 13.43 14.33
N TYR A 24 -8.01 12.34 14.93
CA TYR A 24 -7.40 12.36 16.25
C TYR A 24 -6.13 13.24 16.27
N ILE A 25 -5.27 13.09 15.28
CA ILE A 25 -4.06 13.91 15.12
C ILE A 25 -4.44 15.39 14.97
N PHE A 26 -5.47 15.72 14.21
CA PHE A 26 -5.94 17.10 14.05
C PHE A 26 -6.38 17.70 15.39
N ILE A 27 -7.15 16.95 16.20
CA ILE A 27 -7.57 17.40 17.53
C ILE A 27 -6.35 17.61 18.43
N LEU A 28 -5.39 16.68 18.46
CA LEU A 28 -4.15 16.83 19.22
C LEU A 28 -3.35 18.06 18.81
N LEU A 29 -3.21 18.32 17.50
CA LEU A 29 -2.52 19.52 17.00
C LEU A 29 -3.24 20.81 17.43
N THR A 30 -4.56 20.81 17.44
CA THR A 30 -5.36 21.95 17.93
C THR A 30 -5.08 22.20 19.42
N MET A 31 -5.09 21.14 20.23
CA MET A 31 -4.75 21.23 21.66
C MET A 31 -3.30 21.70 21.88
N CYS A 32 -2.35 21.22 21.08
CA CYS A 32 -0.97 21.66 21.11
C CYS A 32 -0.83 23.17 20.78
N PHE A 33 -1.59 23.63 19.80
CA PHE A 33 -1.61 25.05 19.44
C PHE A 33 -2.17 25.94 20.56
N ASP A 34 -3.24 25.50 21.21
CA ASP A 34 -3.79 26.22 22.38
C ASP A 34 -2.81 26.23 23.55
N ALA A 35 -2.19 25.08 23.85
CA ALA A 35 -1.15 25.01 24.88
C ALA A 35 0.07 25.90 24.55
N TYR A 36 0.43 26.02 23.28
CA TYR A 36 1.51 26.91 22.83
C TYR A 36 1.18 28.39 23.09
N LYS A 37 -0.05 28.83 22.84
CA LYS A 37 -0.47 30.21 23.11
C LYS A 37 -0.24 30.61 24.58
N ASP A 38 -0.52 29.68 25.47
CA ASP A 38 -0.43 29.88 26.92
C ASP A 38 0.92 29.42 27.50
N MET A 39 1.89 29.08 26.67
CA MET A 39 3.17 28.46 27.09
C MET A 39 3.95 29.33 28.10
N LYS A 40 3.88 30.68 27.96
CA LYS A 40 4.57 31.61 28.88
C LYS A 40 3.91 31.65 30.27
N ASP A 41 2.63 31.34 30.37
CA ASP A 41 1.87 31.40 31.62
C ASP A 41 2.07 30.13 32.46
N TYR A 42 2.42 29.00 31.86
CA TYR A 42 2.72 27.78 32.61
C TYR A 42 3.97 27.93 33.46
N SER A 43 3.92 27.44 34.71
CA SER A 43 5.10 27.38 35.58
C SER A 43 6.08 26.29 35.09
N THR A 44 7.37 26.45 35.46
CA THR A 44 8.39 25.42 35.19
C THR A 44 8.01 24.09 35.86
N SER A 45 7.35 24.13 37.03
CA SER A 45 6.85 22.93 37.72
C SER A 45 5.76 22.23 36.91
N GLN A 46 4.88 22.95 36.21
CA GLN A 46 3.85 22.35 35.35
C GLN A 46 4.48 21.65 34.13
N LEU A 47 5.49 22.26 33.50
CA LEU A 47 6.24 21.63 32.41
C LEU A 47 6.96 20.35 32.86
N ALA A 48 7.59 20.39 34.04
CA ALA A 48 8.24 19.21 34.63
C ALA A 48 7.23 18.10 34.97
N LYS A 49 6.05 18.45 35.49
CA LYS A 49 4.97 17.49 35.73
C LYS A 49 4.44 16.87 34.43
N ALA A 50 4.25 17.68 33.39
CA ALA A 50 3.83 17.16 32.08
C ALA A 50 4.85 16.18 31.50
N PHE A 51 6.15 16.48 31.60
CA PHE A 51 7.21 15.56 31.20
C PHE A 51 7.21 14.28 32.03
N GLY A 52 7.06 14.40 33.37
CA GLY A 52 6.95 13.25 34.26
C GLY A 52 5.74 12.35 33.94
N LEU A 53 4.58 12.93 33.64
CA LEU A 53 3.40 12.18 33.20
C LEU A 53 3.63 11.47 31.87
N PHE A 54 4.34 12.09 30.95
CA PHE A 54 4.71 11.46 29.68
C PHE A 54 5.64 10.26 29.90
N LEU A 55 6.64 10.37 30.78
CA LEU A 55 7.49 9.23 31.12
C LEU A 55 6.70 8.08 31.76
N ILE A 56 5.75 8.39 32.65
CA ILE A 56 4.85 7.39 33.22
C ILE A 56 4.02 6.72 32.14
N TYR A 57 3.54 7.48 31.15
CA TYR A 57 2.82 6.94 30.02
C TYR A 57 3.68 6.01 29.16
N LEU A 58 4.95 6.33 28.90
CA LEU A 58 5.87 5.44 28.19
C LEU A 58 6.11 4.13 28.95
N LEU A 59 6.28 4.19 30.29
CA LEU A 59 6.43 3.01 31.14
C LEU A 59 5.14 2.16 31.15
N TRP A 60 3.98 2.82 31.10
CA TRP A 60 2.71 2.10 31.00
C TRP A 60 2.55 1.41 29.64
N LEU A 61 2.97 2.03 28.56
CA LEU A 61 3.00 1.41 27.22
C LEU A 61 3.88 0.17 27.19
N ASP A 62 5.09 0.27 27.75
CA ASP A 62 6.03 -0.84 27.87
C ASP A 62 5.41 -2.05 28.63
N HIS A 63 4.66 -1.78 29.67
CA HIS A 63 4.07 -2.85 30.50
C HIS A 63 2.76 -3.43 29.96
N SER A 64 2.03 -2.69 29.13
CA SER A 64 0.67 -3.03 28.71
C SER A 64 0.54 -3.54 27.27
N GLY A 65 1.60 -3.52 26.48
CA GLY A 65 1.58 -3.87 25.06
C GLY A 65 1.54 -5.38 24.78
N GLY A 66 2.02 -6.21 25.69
CA GLY A 66 2.09 -7.66 25.50
C GLY A 66 2.92 -8.05 24.30
N ASP A 67 2.40 -8.90 23.40
CA ASP A 67 3.11 -9.33 22.19
C ASP A 67 3.38 -8.21 21.17
N ASN A 68 2.85 -7.01 21.41
CA ASN A 68 3.04 -5.81 20.58
C ASN A 68 3.78 -4.70 21.35
N ASP A 69 4.59 -5.06 22.33
CA ASP A 69 5.39 -4.07 23.07
C ASP A 69 6.34 -3.33 22.11
N PRO A 70 6.40 -1.99 22.19
CA PRO A 70 7.37 -1.24 21.43
C PRO A 70 8.79 -1.59 21.91
N GLU A 71 9.72 -1.68 20.97
CA GLU A 71 11.14 -1.90 21.32
C GLU A 71 11.64 -0.81 22.28
N TYR A 72 12.48 -1.18 23.24
CA TYR A 72 13.05 -0.23 24.23
C TYR A 72 13.72 0.97 23.55
N GLY A 73 14.37 0.76 22.39
CA GLY A 73 14.95 1.83 21.60
C GLY A 73 13.95 2.94 21.23
N ILE A 74 12.74 2.55 20.83
CA ILE A 74 11.66 3.48 20.47
C ILE A 74 11.23 4.30 21.69
N LEU A 75 11.09 3.67 22.86
CA LEU A 75 10.70 4.37 24.09
C LEU A 75 11.75 5.40 24.51
N PHE A 76 13.04 5.05 24.45
CA PHE A 76 14.14 5.97 24.76
C PHE A 76 14.19 7.15 23.77
N VAL A 77 14.02 6.90 22.49
CA VAL A 77 14.00 7.95 21.44
C VAL A 77 12.84 8.91 21.69
N ASN A 78 11.64 8.41 22.00
CA ASN A 78 10.49 9.25 22.33
C ASN A 78 10.73 10.09 23.59
N ALA A 79 11.31 9.50 24.64
CA ALA A 79 11.66 10.23 25.87
C ALA A 79 12.70 11.33 25.60
N PHE A 80 13.69 11.06 24.73
CA PHE A 80 14.71 12.02 24.33
C PHE A 80 14.13 13.19 23.55
N PHE A 81 13.28 12.94 22.52
CA PHE A 81 12.64 14.03 21.79
C PHE A 81 11.72 14.86 22.65
N MET A 82 10.95 14.24 23.55
CA MET A 82 10.13 14.98 24.51
C MET A 82 10.99 15.87 25.41
N LEU A 83 12.16 15.38 25.86
CA LEU A 83 13.09 16.20 26.65
C LEU A 83 13.58 17.41 25.84
N LEU A 84 13.92 17.23 24.55
CA LEU A 84 14.32 18.33 23.66
C LEU A 84 13.20 19.38 23.53
N TYR A 85 11.96 18.95 23.32
CA TYR A 85 10.81 19.86 23.27
C TYR A 85 10.60 20.64 24.58
N VAL A 86 10.76 19.99 25.73
CA VAL A 86 10.70 20.66 27.04
C VAL A 86 11.83 21.69 27.19
N ILE A 87 13.05 21.36 26.76
CA ILE A 87 14.17 22.33 26.76
C ILE A 87 13.85 23.54 25.89
N VAL A 88 13.34 23.31 24.67
CA VAL A 88 12.98 24.42 23.76
C VAL A 88 11.85 25.26 24.37
N ALA A 89 10.85 24.64 25.00
CA ALA A 89 9.79 25.34 25.70
C ALA A 89 10.31 26.19 26.86
N LEU A 90 11.28 25.69 27.64
CA LEU A 90 11.93 26.44 28.72
C LEU A 90 12.76 27.59 28.20
N LEU A 91 13.48 27.44 27.08
CA LEU A 91 14.23 28.52 26.42
C LEU A 91 13.30 29.63 25.93
N TYR A 92 12.17 29.24 25.34
CA TYR A 92 11.12 30.17 24.91
C TYR A 92 10.53 30.94 26.09
N LYS A 93 10.11 30.19 27.14
CA LYS A 93 9.51 30.80 28.35
C LYS A 93 10.44 31.79 29.05
N LYS A 94 11.74 31.49 29.11
CA LYS A 94 12.74 32.34 29.80
C LYS A 94 13.28 33.45 28.92
N ASP A 95 12.75 33.67 27.70
CA ASP A 95 13.20 34.64 26.72
C ASP A 95 14.74 34.61 26.47
N LYS A 96 15.32 33.39 26.57
CA LYS A 96 16.76 33.19 26.40
C LYS A 96 17.22 33.25 24.94
N LEU A 97 16.30 33.01 23.98
CA LEU A 97 16.56 33.06 22.57
C LEU A 97 15.48 33.85 21.86
N LYS A 98 15.86 34.52 20.75
CA LYS A 98 14.91 35.19 19.86
C LYS A 98 13.96 34.16 19.23
N ILE A 99 12.72 34.56 19.00
CA ILE A 99 11.66 33.68 18.48
C ILE A 99 12.07 32.93 17.20
N HIS A 100 12.82 33.56 16.30
CA HIS A 100 13.29 32.95 15.06
C HIS A 100 14.19 31.71 15.32
N PHE A 101 15.06 31.80 16.36
CA PHE A 101 15.89 30.65 16.74
C PHE A 101 15.07 29.55 17.40
N ILE A 102 14.04 29.90 18.18
CA ILE A 102 13.13 28.89 18.77
C ILE A 102 12.39 28.14 17.66
N VAL A 103 11.83 28.86 16.67
CA VAL A 103 11.14 28.25 15.53
C VAL A 103 12.11 27.38 14.72
N PHE A 104 13.32 27.84 14.48
CA PHE A 104 14.35 27.07 13.79
C PHE A 104 14.73 25.78 14.56
N LEU A 105 14.92 25.84 15.87
CA LEU A 105 15.20 24.67 16.69
C LEU A 105 14.05 23.68 16.67
N LEU A 106 12.81 24.13 16.82
CA LEU A 106 11.63 23.28 16.70
C LEU A 106 11.58 22.59 15.35
N PHE A 107 11.81 23.33 14.27
CA PHE A 107 11.86 22.78 12.92
C PHE A 107 12.94 21.69 12.79
N CYS A 108 14.16 21.94 13.26
CA CYS A 108 15.25 20.97 13.22
C CYS A 108 14.92 19.70 14.02
N VAL A 109 14.43 19.87 15.27
CA VAL A 109 14.06 18.73 16.13
C VAL A 109 12.96 17.90 15.46
N SER A 110 11.90 18.55 14.95
CA SER A 110 10.80 17.87 14.27
C SER A 110 11.27 17.16 12.99
N CYS A 111 12.16 17.75 12.19
CA CYS A 111 12.69 17.09 10.99
C CYS A 111 13.49 15.84 11.35
N ILE A 112 14.33 15.90 12.39
CA ILE A 112 15.11 14.73 12.82
C ILE A 112 14.18 13.66 13.35
N GLU A 113 13.21 14.02 14.21
CA GLU A 113 12.22 13.07 14.74
C GLU A 113 11.42 12.40 13.63
N CYS A 114 10.89 13.18 12.67
CA CYS A 114 10.18 12.64 11.52
C CYS A 114 11.03 11.68 10.70
N THR A 115 12.32 12.02 10.46
CA THR A 115 13.23 11.15 9.71
C THR A 115 13.46 9.84 10.43
N MET A 116 13.73 9.89 11.75
CA MET A 116 13.91 8.67 12.55
C MET A 116 12.64 7.83 12.61
N ASN A 117 11.48 8.46 12.77
CA ASN A 117 10.20 7.76 12.76
C ASN A 117 9.90 7.12 11.39
N MET A 118 10.28 7.78 10.29
CA MET A 118 10.14 7.20 8.95
C MET A 118 11.07 6.02 8.74
N GLU A 119 12.29 6.07 9.26
CA GLU A 119 13.25 4.96 9.21
C GLU A 119 12.74 3.76 10.01
N GLU A 120 12.27 3.99 11.23
CA GLU A 120 11.75 2.95 12.13
C GLU A 120 10.46 2.30 11.59
N THR A 121 9.52 3.12 11.12
CA THR A 121 8.25 2.63 10.55
C THR A 121 8.50 1.82 9.27
N GLY A 122 9.58 2.11 8.58
CA GLY A 122 9.98 1.47 7.34
C GLY A 122 9.00 1.73 6.20
N TYR A 123 9.55 1.91 5.01
CA TYR A 123 8.76 1.86 3.79
C TYR A 123 9.25 0.67 2.99
N SER A 124 8.33 -0.24 2.67
CA SER A 124 8.59 -1.25 1.67
C SER A 124 8.79 -0.54 0.33
N THR A 125 10.05 -0.26 -0.01
CA THR A 125 10.40 0.43 -1.25
C THR A 125 10.96 -0.56 -2.26
N THR A 126 10.60 -0.37 -3.51
CA THR A 126 11.19 -1.08 -4.64
C THR A 126 12.10 -0.13 -5.39
N GLY A 127 13.33 -0.55 -5.67
CA GLY A 127 14.24 0.23 -6.50
C GLY A 127 13.63 0.53 -7.86
N ARG A 128 13.92 1.72 -8.42
CA ARG A 128 13.34 2.16 -9.69
C ARG A 128 13.59 1.17 -10.83
N SER A 129 14.80 0.63 -10.93
CA SER A 129 15.16 -0.38 -11.94
C SER A 129 14.33 -1.67 -11.79
N ALA A 130 14.11 -2.13 -10.57
CA ALA A 130 13.28 -3.30 -10.31
C ALA A 130 11.79 -3.01 -10.58
N TYR A 131 11.33 -1.78 -10.35
CA TYR A 131 9.96 -1.36 -10.61
C TYR A 131 9.63 -1.32 -12.11
N PHE A 132 10.58 -0.89 -12.94
CA PHE A 132 10.43 -0.80 -14.40
C PHE A 132 11.03 -2.00 -15.15
N LYS A 133 11.47 -3.05 -14.46
CA LYS A 133 12.23 -4.15 -15.07
C LYS A 133 11.40 -4.65 -16.23
N ASP A 134 10.49 -5.09 -16.52
CA ASP A 134 9.89 -5.71 -17.70
C ASP A 134 8.92 -4.73 -18.44
N TYR A 135 8.95 -3.44 -18.04
CA TYR A 135 7.94 -2.48 -18.50
C TYR A 135 8.00 -2.24 -20.01
N ASP A 136 9.21 -1.99 -20.54
CA ASP A 136 9.38 -1.63 -21.95
C ASP A 136 9.11 -2.83 -22.87
N SER A 137 9.57 -4.03 -22.48
CA SER A 137 9.35 -5.27 -23.23
C SER A 137 7.87 -5.65 -23.30
N VAL A 138 7.17 -5.62 -22.15
CA VAL A 138 5.73 -5.89 -22.08
C VAL A 138 4.96 -4.84 -22.89
N LYS A 139 5.34 -3.56 -22.79
CA LYS A 139 4.70 -2.48 -23.53
C LYS A 139 4.87 -2.65 -25.04
N THR A 140 6.05 -3.04 -25.51
CA THR A 140 6.30 -3.32 -26.92
C THR A 140 5.37 -4.41 -27.41
N LEU A 141 5.36 -5.57 -26.74
CA LEU A 141 4.50 -6.70 -27.11
C LEU A 141 2.99 -6.37 -27.10
N THR A 142 2.53 -5.62 -26.10
CA THR A 142 1.11 -5.25 -26.01
C THR A 142 0.72 -4.18 -27.03
N THR A 143 1.65 -3.31 -27.43
CA THR A 143 1.43 -2.31 -28.50
C THR A 143 1.35 -3.00 -29.86
N GLU A 144 2.32 -3.83 -30.20
CA GLU A 144 2.33 -4.61 -31.44
C GLU A 144 1.08 -5.50 -31.57
N LEU A 145 0.66 -6.10 -30.44
CA LEU A 145 -0.56 -6.89 -30.41
C LEU A 145 -1.80 -6.03 -30.69
N SER A 146 -1.91 -4.86 -30.09
CA SER A 146 -3.05 -3.96 -30.29
C SER A 146 -3.14 -3.39 -31.71
N GLU A 147 -2.04 -3.37 -32.45
CA GLU A 147 -1.99 -2.98 -33.85
C GLU A 147 -2.35 -4.15 -34.79
N SER A 148 -2.14 -5.39 -34.37
CA SER A 148 -2.38 -6.59 -35.17
C SER A 148 -3.73 -7.25 -34.92
N ASP A 149 -4.34 -7.04 -33.76
CA ASP A 149 -5.62 -7.63 -33.35
C ASP A 149 -6.56 -6.56 -32.77
N ASP A 150 -7.55 -6.15 -33.51
CA ASP A 150 -8.56 -5.16 -33.15
C ASP A 150 -9.81 -5.79 -32.48
N THR A 151 -9.80 -7.10 -32.25
CA THR A 151 -10.87 -7.80 -31.55
C THR A 151 -10.78 -7.57 -30.03
N PHE A 152 -11.85 -7.84 -29.29
CA PHE A 152 -11.77 -7.85 -27.84
C PHE A 152 -11.06 -9.11 -27.37
N TYR A 153 -10.05 -8.95 -26.51
CA TYR A 153 -9.32 -10.04 -25.86
C TYR A 153 -8.84 -9.64 -24.47
N ARG A 154 -8.47 -10.63 -23.68
CA ARG A 154 -7.72 -10.48 -22.45
C ARG A 154 -6.37 -11.17 -22.54
N ILE A 155 -5.43 -10.68 -21.77
CA ILE A 155 -4.08 -11.24 -21.62
C ILE A 155 -3.93 -11.77 -20.19
N ALA A 156 -3.52 -13.03 -20.03
CA ALA A 156 -3.04 -13.56 -18.78
C ALA A 156 -1.54 -13.35 -18.67
N LYS A 157 -1.06 -12.70 -17.59
CA LYS A 157 0.37 -12.63 -17.29
C LYS A 157 0.74 -13.80 -16.40
N ALA A 158 1.23 -14.91 -16.99
CA ALA A 158 1.43 -16.19 -16.32
C ALA A 158 2.57 -16.19 -15.29
N PHE A 159 3.64 -15.41 -15.57
CA PHE A 159 4.81 -15.32 -14.73
C PHE A 159 5.27 -13.85 -14.59
N GLY A 160 6.09 -13.56 -13.58
CA GLY A 160 6.67 -12.23 -13.41
C GLY A 160 5.66 -11.12 -13.09
N TYR A 161 4.44 -11.48 -12.68
CA TYR A 161 3.47 -10.47 -12.21
C TYR A 161 3.91 -9.88 -10.88
N ARG A 162 3.66 -8.58 -10.70
CA ARG A 162 3.96 -7.83 -9.47
C ARG A 162 2.76 -7.75 -8.57
N SER A 163 1.62 -7.53 -9.19
CA SER A 163 0.35 -7.38 -8.52
C SER A 163 -0.77 -7.89 -9.40
N LYS A 164 -1.95 -8.05 -8.83
CA LYS A 164 -3.16 -8.41 -9.60
C LYS A 164 -3.64 -7.27 -10.52
N ASN A 165 -3.00 -6.11 -10.46
CA ASN A 165 -3.28 -4.94 -11.30
C ASN A 165 -2.20 -4.67 -12.35
N ASP A 166 -1.36 -5.65 -12.67
CA ASP A 166 -0.33 -5.51 -13.72
C ASP A 166 -0.93 -5.09 -15.07
N ALA A 167 -2.15 -5.53 -15.37
CA ALA A 167 -2.88 -5.09 -16.55
C ALA A 167 -3.07 -3.55 -16.62
N ALA A 168 -3.39 -2.93 -15.50
CA ALA A 168 -3.50 -1.47 -15.43
C ALA A 168 -2.14 -0.77 -15.56
N TRP A 169 -1.07 -1.41 -15.08
CA TRP A 169 0.30 -0.89 -15.21
C TRP A 169 0.79 -0.92 -16.66
N HIS A 170 0.48 -1.99 -17.39
CA HIS A 170 0.93 -2.22 -18.75
C HIS A 170 -0.11 -1.88 -19.82
N ASN A 171 -1.28 -1.38 -19.44
CA ASN A 171 -2.38 -0.97 -20.33
C ASN A 171 -2.92 -2.09 -21.23
N PHE A 172 -3.26 -3.24 -20.64
CA PHE A 172 -3.97 -4.32 -21.33
C PHE A 172 -5.19 -4.81 -20.53
N ASN A 173 -6.09 -5.54 -21.17
CA ASN A 173 -7.25 -6.15 -20.47
C ASN A 173 -6.82 -7.45 -19.80
N SER A 174 -7.24 -7.68 -18.56
CA SER A 174 -7.00 -8.90 -17.79
C SER A 174 -8.27 -9.39 -17.10
N ALA A 175 -8.26 -10.65 -16.68
CA ALA A 175 -9.27 -11.18 -15.77
C ALA A 175 -8.86 -11.02 -14.29
N SER A 176 -7.62 -10.64 -14.01
CA SER A 176 -7.12 -10.42 -12.65
C SER A 176 -7.31 -8.99 -12.20
N THR A 177 -7.64 -8.77 -10.91
CA THR A 177 -7.71 -7.43 -10.32
C THR A 177 -7.59 -7.45 -8.79
N PHE A 178 -7.10 -6.34 -8.26
CA PHE A 178 -7.26 -5.94 -6.85
C PHE A 178 -8.03 -4.62 -6.81
N SER A 179 -9.15 -4.58 -6.11
CA SER A 179 -9.94 -3.36 -5.92
C SER A 179 -10.69 -3.40 -4.60
N SER A 180 -10.65 -2.30 -3.84
CA SER A 180 -11.47 -2.16 -2.63
C SER A 180 -12.99 -2.24 -2.91
N THR A 181 -13.40 -2.14 -4.17
CA THR A 181 -14.78 -2.23 -4.64
C THR A 181 -15.00 -3.46 -5.54
N ALA A 182 -14.14 -4.50 -5.42
CA ALA A 182 -14.32 -5.74 -6.17
C ALA A 182 -15.70 -6.34 -5.89
N TYR A 183 -16.39 -6.77 -6.96
CA TYR A 183 -17.73 -7.32 -6.83
C TYR A 183 -17.66 -8.73 -6.23
N ALA A 184 -18.37 -8.92 -5.11
CA ALA A 184 -18.31 -10.15 -4.33
C ALA A 184 -18.70 -11.41 -5.16
N GLY A 185 -19.65 -11.30 -6.06
CA GLY A 185 -20.06 -12.42 -6.93
C GLY A 185 -18.95 -12.87 -7.88
N VAL A 186 -18.08 -11.96 -8.33
CA VAL A 186 -16.92 -12.32 -9.17
C VAL A 186 -15.84 -13.00 -8.33
N THR A 187 -15.54 -12.47 -7.13
CA THR A 187 -14.57 -13.11 -6.23
C THR A 187 -15.01 -14.52 -5.83
N GLU A 188 -16.32 -14.72 -5.59
CA GLU A 188 -16.89 -16.03 -5.31
C GLU A 188 -16.80 -16.98 -6.52
N LEU A 189 -17.06 -16.49 -7.73
CA LEU A 189 -16.91 -17.28 -8.96
C LEU A 189 -15.49 -17.79 -9.13
N PHE A 190 -14.47 -16.92 -8.93
CA PHE A 190 -13.07 -17.31 -8.99
C PHE A 190 -12.76 -18.40 -7.95
N GLY A 191 -13.28 -18.26 -6.72
CA GLY A 191 -13.15 -19.28 -5.69
C GLY A 191 -13.78 -20.63 -6.06
N ARG A 192 -14.97 -20.61 -6.66
CA ARG A 192 -15.64 -21.85 -7.13
C ARG A 192 -14.91 -22.51 -8.29
N LEU A 193 -14.19 -21.74 -9.10
CA LEU A 193 -13.34 -22.25 -10.16
C LEU A 193 -11.96 -22.75 -9.65
N GLY A 194 -11.71 -22.66 -8.34
CA GLY A 194 -10.44 -23.05 -7.73
C GLY A 194 -9.29 -22.07 -7.99
N LEU A 195 -9.60 -20.84 -8.41
CA LEU A 195 -8.62 -19.79 -8.69
C LEU A 195 -8.32 -18.95 -7.45
N GLU A 196 -7.24 -18.19 -7.51
CA GLU A 196 -6.86 -17.26 -6.45
C GLU A 196 -7.93 -16.21 -6.25
N HIS A 197 -8.42 -16.07 -5.01
CA HIS A 197 -9.44 -15.09 -4.65
C HIS A 197 -9.32 -14.63 -3.20
N SER A 198 -9.82 -13.43 -2.93
CA SER A 198 -9.98 -12.88 -1.59
C SER A 198 -11.18 -11.92 -1.59
N MET A 199 -11.47 -11.25 -0.48
CA MET A 199 -12.63 -10.35 -0.41
C MET A 199 -12.60 -9.20 -1.42
N ASN A 200 -11.40 -8.77 -1.84
CA ASN A 200 -11.19 -7.61 -2.68
C ASN A 200 -10.21 -7.84 -3.84
N ALA A 201 -9.93 -9.10 -4.14
CA ALA A 201 -9.00 -9.46 -5.21
C ALA A 201 -9.30 -10.84 -5.76
N TYR A 202 -9.02 -11.01 -7.05
CA TYR A 202 -9.03 -12.30 -7.73
C TYR A 202 -8.00 -12.31 -8.84
N ALA A 203 -7.54 -13.50 -9.22
CA ALA A 203 -6.55 -13.66 -10.27
C ALA A 203 -6.75 -14.98 -11.03
N ASP A 204 -6.42 -14.94 -12.31
CA ASP A 204 -6.49 -16.06 -13.24
C ASP A 204 -5.27 -16.97 -13.20
N HIS A 205 -4.40 -16.79 -12.22
CA HIS A 205 -3.18 -17.58 -12.07
C HIS A 205 -3.50 -19.06 -11.88
N GLY A 206 -2.88 -19.89 -12.70
CA GLY A 206 -3.11 -21.34 -12.68
C GLY A 206 -4.44 -21.78 -13.29
N ALA A 207 -5.13 -20.90 -14.00
CA ALA A 207 -6.36 -21.24 -14.68
C ALA A 207 -6.15 -22.33 -15.74
N THR A 208 -7.14 -23.21 -15.88
CA THR A 208 -7.14 -24.22 -16.93
C THR A 208 -7.46 -23.60 -18.29
N PRO A 209 -7.10 -24.24 -19.41
CA PRO A 209 -7.45 -23.80 -20.74
C PRO A 209 -8.96 -23.51 -20.93
N LEU A 210 -9.82 -24.31 -20.32
CA LEU A 210 -11.27 -24.07 -20.34
C LEU A 210 -11.65 -22.74 -19.68
N VAL A 211 -11.02 -22.41 -18.54
CA VAL A 211 -11.25 -21.15 -17.83
C VAL A 211 -10.72 -19.96 -18.63
N TYR A 212 -9.57 -20.12 -19.30
CA TYR A 212 -9.09 -19.10 -20.23
C TYR A 212 -10.09 -18.81 -21.34
N SER A 213 -10.65 -19.85 -21.94
CA SER A 213 -11.71 -19.71 -22.94
C SER A 213 -12.98 -19.04 -22.40
N MET A 214 -13.41 -19.37 -21.17
CA MET A 214 -14.57 -18.75 -20.53
C MET A 214 -14.40 -17.25 -20.26
N PHE A 215 -13.20 -16.81 -19.96
CA PHE A 215 -12.88 -15.41 -19.66
C PHE A 215 -12.33 -14.63 -20.87
N ASP A 216 -12.35 -15.20 -22.06
CA ASP A 216 -11.83 -14.58 -23.26
C ASP A 216 -10.34 -14.18 -23.14
N ILE A 217 -9.56 -15.03 -22.46
CA ILE A 217 -8.11 -14.88 -22.32
C ILE A 217 -7.48 -15.52 -23.57
N LYS A 218 -7.21 -14.70 -24.56
CA LYS A 218 -6.70 -15.13 -25.86
C LYS A 218 -5.18 -15.21 -25.89
N TYR A 219 -4.51 -14.36 -25.12
CA TYR A 219 -3.06 -14.28 -25.09
C TYR A 219 -2.49 -14.55 -23.71
N ILE A 220 -1.29 -15.12 -23.70
CA ILE A 220 -0.53 -15.42 -22.47
C ILE A 220 0.82 -14.75 -22.57
N LEU A 221 1.12 -13.86 -21.62
CA LEU A 221 2.41 -13.22 -21.46
C LEU A 221 3.22 -13.96 -20.41
N SER A 222 4.46 -14.33 -20.71
CA SER A 222 5.34 -15.10 -19.84
C SER A 222 6.76 -14.57 -19.88
N ASN A 223 7.46 -14.55 -18.75
CA ASN A 223 8.89 -14.29 -18.68
C ASN A 223 9.73 -15.58 -18.75
N LYS A 224 9.12 -16.67 -19.18
CA LYS A 224 9.78 -17.95 -19.45
C LYS A 224 9.23 -18.51 -20.73
N GLU A 225 10.11 -19.15 -21.48
CA GLU A 225 9.68 -19.90 -22.65
C GLU A 225 8.80 -21.09 -22.22
N LEU A 226 7.60 -21.15 -22.79
CA LEU A 226 6.65 -22.21 -22.53
C LEU A 226 6.85 -23.34 -23.54
N THR A 227 6.93 -24.56 -23.05
CA THR A 227 7.23 -25.75 -23.86
C THR A 227 6.00 -26.40 -24.49
N ASP A 228 4.78 -25.97 -24.11
CA ASP A 228 3.55 -26.50 -24.70
C ASP A 228 3.29 -25.82 -26.05
N THR A 229 3.68 -26.53 -27.11
CA THR A 229 3.43 -26.10 -28.50
C THR A 229 2.13 -26.67 -29.08
N THR A 230 1.37 -27.44 -28.31
CA THR A 230 0.13 -28.05 -28.78
C THR A 230 -1.07 -27.13 -28.60
N THR A 231 -1.05 -26.30 -27.55
CA THR A 231 -2.14 -25.39 -27.21
C THR A 231 -1.73 -23.92 -27.29
N LEU A 232 -0.44 -23.63 -27.45
CA LEU A 232 0.11 -22.29 -27.46
C LEU A 232 1.00 -22.07 -28.70
N GLU A 233 0.82 -20.95 -29.35
CA GLU A 233 1.66 -20.48 -30.46
C GLU A 233 2.42 -19.23 -30.04
N LEU A 234 3.75 -19.22 -30.18
CA LEU A 234 4.56 -18.05 -29.90
C LEU A 234 4.33 -16.99 -31.00
N VAL A 235 3.81 -15.83 -30.63
CA VAL A 235 3.46 -14.74 -31.55
C VAL A 235 4.33 -13.51 -31.41
N GLY A 236 5.08 -13.37 -30.30
CA GLY A 236 5.99 -12.24 -30.09
C GLY A 236 7.00 -12.51 -28.99
N THR A 237 8.16 -11.86 -29.10
CA THR A 237 9.22 -11.87 -28.09
C THR A 237 9.83 -10.48 -27.96
N ALA A 238 10.10 -10.05 -26.74
CA ALA A 238 10.84 -8.82 -26.45
C ALA A 238 11.69 -9.05 -25.20
N ASP A 239 13.01 -8.96 -25.34
CA ASP A 239 13.98 -9.36 -24.31
C ASP A 239 13.67 -10.76 -23.74
N ASP A 240 13.43 -10.83 -22.43
CA ASP A 240 13.08 -12.08 -21.72
C ASP A 240 11.56 -12.31 -21.62
N GLU A 241 10.74 -11.55 -22.36
CA GLU A 241 9.28 -11.67 -22.35
C GLU A 241 8.77 -12.32 -23.64
N TYR A 242 7.81 -13.22 -23.49
CA TYR A 242 7.24 -14.06 -24.55
C TYR A 242 5.74 -13.88 -24.59
N LEU A 243 5.17 -13.65 -25.76
CA LEU A 243 3.74 -13.55 -25.98
C LEU A 243 3.25 -14.76 -26.78
N TYR A 244 2.29 -15.47 -26.22
CA TYR A 244 1.69 -16.65 -26.83
C TYR A 244 0.22 -16.42 -27.15
N LEU A 245 -0.20 -16.91 -28.31
CA LEU A 245 -1.61 -17.06 -28.68
C LEU A 245 -2.11 -18.43 -28.17
N SER A 246 -3.25 -18.43 -27.50
CA SER A 246 -3.94 -19.65 -27.12
C SER A 246 -4.71 -20.23 -28.30
N LEU A 247 -4.31 -21.39 -28.78
CA LEU A 247 -4.96 -22.07 -29.91
C LEU A 247 -6.36 -22.65 -29.57
N ILE A 248 -6.71 -22.65 -28.28
CA ILE A 248 -8.02 -23.12 -27.81
C ILE A 248 -9.11 -22.08 -28.12
N HIS A 249 -8.74 -20.82 -28.29
CA HIS A 249 -9.64 -19.74 -28.71
C HIS A 249 -10.04 -19.80 -30.20
N ILE A 250 -9.44 -20.68 -31.01
CA ILE A 250 -9.72 -20.81 -32.46
C ILE A 250 -11.09 -21.44 -32.71
N SER A 251 -11.71 -22.07 -31.73
CA SER A 251 -13.11 -22.43 -31.83
C SER A 251 -13.97 -21.21 -31.47
N GLU A 252 -14.20 -20.34 -32.46
CA GLU A 252 -15.14 -19.23 -32.27
C GLU A 252 -16.45 -19.75 -31.68
N PRO A 253 -16.92 -19.20 -30.54
CA PRO A 253 -18.33 -19.22 -30.29
C PRO A 253 -18.95 -18.37 -31.39
N THR A 254 -19.64 -19.00 -32.33
CA THR A 254 -20.51 -18.29 -33.27
C THR A 254 -21.37 -17.34 -32.44
N ARG A 255 -21.02 -16.04 -32.44
CA ARG A 255 -21.89 -15.02 -31.86
C ARG A 255 -23.21 -15.16 -32.58
N PRO A 256 -24.34 -15.38 -31.88
CA PRO A 256 -25.63 -15.23 -32.50
C PRO A 256 -25.71 -13.77 -32.99
N LEU A 257 -25.74 -13.59 -34.29
CA LEU A 257 -25.83 -12.30 -34.96
C LEU A 257 -27.18 -11.60 -34.74
N TYR A 258 -27.98 -12.09 -33.79
CA TYR A 258 -29.32 -11.57 -33.56
C TYR A 258 -29.63 -11.51 -32.06
N ILE A 259 -29.49 -10.37 -31.49
CA ILE A 259 -30.54 -9.72 -30.67
C ILE A 259 -30.36 -8.20 -30.80
#